data_6f890f3ba2cc6aa762effb58f60c2e8a
#
_entry.id   6f890f3ba2cc6aa762effb58f60c2e8a
#
_cell.length_a   1.000
_cell.length_b   1.000
_cell.length_c   1.000
_cell.angle_alpha   90.00
_cell.angle_beta   90.00
_cell.angle_gamma   90.00
#
_symmetry.space_group_name_H-M   'P 1'
#
loop_
_entity.id
_entity.type
_entity.pdbx_description
1 polymer ?
#
loop_
_entity_poly.entity_id
_entity_poly.type
_entity_poly.pdbx_seq_one_letter_code
_entity_poly.pdbx_strand_id
1 'polypeptide(L)'
;MRAIIFDFDGVIADTEPLHFEGLRRTLAAIGIPLTESDYYANYLGFDDRGCILEALRVNQRPSTKAIVQDLMQKKAVAYLASIRDHLIIFPGVREFVEEAAAAYPIAIASGALRPEIELILEQAGLRQSFRHITSAEDVTRSKPSPEPFLHALAGLNRQQIYPALAPNDCLVIEDSLPGIRAAKAAGMNVLAVTNTHTVQDLHEADAISPNLRVIRLTELRTRLWPS
;
A
#
# COMPACT_ATOMS: atom_id res chain seq x y z
N MET A 1 -18.39 9.40 9.55
CA MET A 1 -16.98 9.41 9.12
C MET A 1 -16.26 10.58 9.79
N ARG A 2 -15.12 10.31 10.44
CA ARG A 2 -14.33 11.32 11.17
C ARG A 2 -12.82 11.20 10.89
N ALA A 3 -12.36 10.12 10.24
CA ALA A 3 -10.97 9.91 9.79
C ALA A 3 -10.92 9.05 8.53
N ILE A 4 -9.82 9.13 7.79
CA ILE A 4 -9.58 8.28 6.62
C ILE A 4 -8.18 7.65 6.76
N ILE A 5 -8.10 6.34 6.55
CA ILE A 5 -6.85 5.60 6.55
C ILE A 5 -6.66 4.99 5.17
N PHE A 6 -5.55 5.31 4.54
CA PHE A 6 -5.22 4.81 3.20
C PHE A 6 -4.30 3.60 3.30
N ASP A 7 -4.56 2.58 2.52
CA ASP A 7 -3.47 1.75 2.04
C ASP A 7 -2.57 2.56 1.10
N PHE A 8 -1.43 2.01 0.73
CA PHE A 8 -0.41 2.75 0.00
C PHE A 8 -0.19 2.19 -1.41
N ASP A 9 0.27 0.95 -1.50
CA ASP A 9 0.54 0.27 -2.76
C ASP A 9 -0.77 -0.07 -3.45
N GLY A 10 -0.92 0.26 -4.74
CA GLY A 10 -2.18 0.06 -5.44
C GLY A 10 -3.28 1.10 -5.14
N VAL A 11 -3.14 1.91 -4.08
CA VAL A 11 -4.08 2.99 -3.72
C VAL A 11 -3.50 4.37 -4.03
N ILE A 12 -2.33 4.68 -3.49
CA ILE A 12 -1.64 5.97 -3.66
C ILE A 12 -0.74 5.93 -4.89
N ALA A 13 0.13 4.91 -4.95
CA ALA A 13 1.14 4.75 -5.99
C ALA A 13 1.04 3.38 -6.66
N ASP A 14 1.32 3.36 -7.96
CA ASP A 14 1.57 2.13 -8.71
C ASP A 14 3.04 1.73 -8.49
N THR A 15 3.25 0.87 -7.51
CA THR A 15 4.59 0.43 -7.09
C THR A 15 5.03 -0.87 -7.76
N GLU A 16 4.11 -1.61 -8.38
CA GLU A 16 4.42 -2.91 -8.99
C GLU A 16 5.47 -2.82 -10.10
N PRO A 17 5.41 -1.83 -11.03
CA PRO A 17 6.47 -1.64 -12.02
C PRO A 17 7.84 -1.34 -11.39
N LEU A 18 7.85 -0.67 -10.23
CA LEU A 18 9.08 -0.36 -9.49
C LEU A 18 9.67 -1.62 -8.84
N HIS A 19 8.82 -2.48 -8.28
CA HIS A 19 9.21 -3.79 -7.74
C HIS A 19 9.81 -4.67 -8.83
N PHE A 20 9.16 -4.75 -9.99
CA PHE A 20 9.68 -5.44 -11.17
C PHE A 20 11.07 -4.92 -11.56
N GLU A 21 11.21 -3.61 -11.75
CA GLU A 21 12.48 -3.02 -12.20
C GLU A 21 13.61 -3.23 -11.17
N GLY A 22 13.32 -3.09 -9.88
CA GLY A 22 14.25 -3.38 -8.80
C GLY A 22 14.73 -4.83 -8.81
N LEU A 23 13.82 -5.79 -8.97
CA LEU A 23 14.14 -7.20 -9.07
C LEU A 23 14.92 -7.52 -10.36
N ARG A 24 14.48 -6.99 -11.49
CA ARG A 24 15.12 -7.16 -12.80
C ARG A 24 16.59 -6.71 -12.77
N ARG A 25 16.89 -5.52 -12.24
CA ARG A 25 18.26 -5.00 -12.09
C ARG A 25 19.10 -5.89 -11.20
N THR A 26 18.54 -6.34 -10.08
CA THR A 26 19.21 -7.19 -9.11
C THR A 26 19.59 -8.55 -9.70
N LEU A 27 18.66 -9.20 -10.40
CA LEU A 27 18.87 -10.50 -11.03
C LEU A 27 19.81 -10.41 -12.24
N ALA A 28 19.72 -9.35 -13.03
CA ALA A 28 20.62 -9.10 -14.16
C ALA A 28 22.09 -8.99 -13.71
N ALA A 29 22.37 -8.42 -12.55
CA ALA A 29 23.72 -8.31 -11.99
C ALA A 29 24.38 -9.67 -11.68
N ILE A 30 23.57 -10.73 -11.54
CA ILE A 30 24.05 -12.14 -11.35
C ILE A 30 23.79 -13.00 -12.59
N GLY A 31 23.48 -12.40 -13.75
CA GLY A 31 23.29 -13.08 -15.02
C GLY A 31 21.96 -13.82 -15.16
N ILE A 32 20.94 -13.47 -14.39
CA ILE A 32 19.58 -13.99 -14.51
C ILE A 32 18.72 -12.94 -15.19
N PRO A 33 18.25 -13.16 -16.45
CA PRO A 33 17.31 -12.27 -17.11
C PRO A 33 15.91 -12.42 -16.49
N LEU A 34 15.16 -11.33 -16.39
CA LEU A 34 13.76 -11.31 -15.99
C LEU A 34 12.99 -10.43 -16.95
N THR A 35 12.00 -10.99 -17.64
CA THR A 35 11.07 -10.21 -18.47
C THR A 35 9.87 -9.76 -17.64
N GLU A 36 9.20 -8.70 -18.10
CA GLU A 36 7.97 -8.23 -17.47
C GLU A 36 6.87 -9.31 -17.47
N SER A 37 6.72 -10.02 -18.59
CA SER A 37 5.76 -11.14 -18.70
C SER A 37 6.04 -12.25 -17.69
N ASP A 38 7.32 -12.62 -17.50
CA ASP A 38 7.69 -13.64 -16.51
C ASP A 38 7.43 -13.15 -15.08
N TYR A 39 7.67 -11.87 -14.82
CA TYR A 39 7.41 -11.28 -13.51
C TYR A 39 5.93 -11.37 -13.14
N TYR A 40 5.06 -10.85 -13.98
CA TYR A 40 3.61 -10.87 -13.71
C TYR A 40 3.02 -12.29 -13.69
N ALA A 41 3.58 -13.24 -14.44
CA ALA A 41 3.09 -14.62 -14.46
C ALA A 41 3.54 -15.44 -13.24
N ASN A 42 4.74 -15.19 -12.69
CA ASN A 42 5.38 -16.12 -11.76
C ASN A 42 5.82 -15.50 -10.43
N TYR A 43 5.88 -14.18 -10.31
CA TYR A 43 6.43 -13.49 -9.12
C TYR A 43 5.44 -12.55 -8.44
N LEU A 44 4.39 -12.13 -9.16
CA LEU A 44 3.36 -11.24 -8.61
C LEU A 44 2.76 -11.83 -7.33
N GLY A 45 2.72 -11.03 -6.27
CA GLY A 45 2.19 -11.44 -4.96
C GLY A 45 3.20 -12.13 -4.04
N PHE A 46 4.43 -12.38 -4.49
CA PHE A 46 5.52 -12.78 -3.60
C PHE A 46 6.12 -11.55 -2.92
N ASP A 47 6.62 -11.74 -1.69
CA ASP A 47 7.51 -10.76 -1.09
C ASP A 47 8.91 -10.80 -1.77
N ASP A 48 9.73 -9.81 -1.53
CA ASP A 48 11.08 -9.70 -2.12
C ASP A 48 11.93 -10.96 -1.93
N ARG A 49 11.81 -11.55 -0.74
CA ARG A 49 12.53 -12.78 -0.42
C ARG A 49 12.01 -13.95 -1.25
N GLY A 50 10.70 -14.08 -1.37
CA GLY A 50 10.04 -15.11 -2.18
C GLY A 50 10.44 -15.00 -3.65
N CYS A 51 10.40 -13.79 -4.20
CA CYS A 51 10.85 -13.51 -5.57
C CYS A 51 12.30 -13.94 -5.81
N ILE A 52 13.21 -13.56 -4.91
CA ILE A 52 14.64 -13.90 -5.02
C ILE A 52 14.85 -15.42 -4.92
N LEU A 53 14.21 -16.07 -3.94
CA LEU A 53 14.32 -17.52 -3.76
C LEU A 53 13.82 -18.27 -4.98
N GLU A 54 12.69 -17.89 -5.54
CA GLU A 54 12.11 -18.52 -6.73
C GLU A 54 13.01 -18.30 -7.95
N ALA A 55 13.52 -17.09 -8.16
CA ALA A 55 14.45 -16.79 -9.25
C ALA A 55 15.72 -17.64 -9.16
N LEU A 56 16.30 -17.78 -7.98
CA LEU A 56 17.48 -18.64 -7.76
C LEU A 56 17.16 -20.12 -8.01
N ARG A 57 15.99 -20.59 -7.53
CA ARG A 57 15.53 -21.98 -7.70
C ARG A 57 15.36 -22.35 -9.18
N VAL A 58 14.64 -21.52 -9.93
CA VAL A 58 14.37 -21.74 -11.37
C VAL A 58 15.67 -21.76 -12.18
N ASN A 59 16.63 -20.92 -11.82
CA ASN A 59 17.92 -20.81 -12.49
C ASN A 59 19.01 -21.72 -11.88
N GLN A 60 18.65 -22.67 -10.99
CA GLN A 60 19.56 -23.63 -10.36
C GLN A 60 20.78 -22.97 -9.69
N ARG A 61 20.58 -21.83 -9.07
CA ARG A 61 21.61 -21.05 -8.36
C ARG A 61 21.55 -21.35 -6.85
N PRO A 62 22.71 -21.27 -6.15
CA PRO A 62 22.75 -21.39 -4.69
C PRO A 62 21.87 -20.34 -4.02
N SER A 63 21.11 -20.74 -2.98
CA SER A 63 20.20 -19.88 -2.22
C SER A 63 20.54 -19.85 -0.72
N THR A 64 21.85 -19.72 -0.40
CA THR A 64 22.27 -19.61 1.00
C THR A 64 21.70 -18.32 1.63
N LYS A 65 21.56 -18.32 2.96
CA LYS A 65 21.05 -17.15 3.70
C LYS A 65 21.82 -15.86 3.35
N ALA A 66 23.15 -15.97 3.21
CA ALA A 66 24.01 -14.82 2.88
C ALA A 66 23.72 -14.28 1.47
N ILE A 67 23.57 -15.17 0.46
CA ILE A 67 23.24 -14.77 -0.92
C ILE A 67 21.89 -14.08 -0.98
N VAL A 68 20.87 -14.66 -0.34
CA VAL A 68 19.51 -14.07 -0.32
C VAL A 68 19.50 -12.71 0.35
N GLN A 69 20.20 -12.55 1.48
CA GLN A 69 20.31 -11.26 2.17
C GLN A 69 21.02 -10.18 1.32
N ASP A 70 22.12 -10.54 0.64
CA ASP A 70 22.83 -9.63 -0.25
C ASP A 70 21.94 -9.16 -1.42
N LEU A 71 21.21 -10.09 -2.05
CA LEU A 71 20.29 -9.76 -3.14
C LEU A 71 19.11 -8.92 -2.68
N MET A 72 18.54 -9.19 -1.50
CA MET A 72 17.48 -8.33 -0.92
C MET A 72 17.98 -6.90 -0.70
N GLN A 73 19.19 -6.74 -0.17
CA GLN A 73 19.77 -5.42 0.04
C GLN A 73 20.03 -4.69 -1.29
N LYS A 74 20.54 -5.38 -2.30
CA LYS A 74 20.72 -4.82 -3.65
C LYS A 74 19.39 -4.44 -4.29
N LYS A 75 18.35 -5.27 -4.15
CA LYS A 75 17.00 -4.97 -4.64
C LYS A 75 16.42 -3.73 -3.97
N ALA A 76 16.56 -3.58 -2.66
CA ALA A 76 16.09 -2.40 -1.95
C ALA A 76 16.75 -1.12 -2.48
N VAL A 77 18.08 -1.13 -2.73
CA VAL A 77 18.79 0.01 -3.33
C VAL A 77 18.29 0.30 -4.75
N ALA A 78 18.12 -0.74 -5.58
CA ALA A 78 17.62 -0.60 -6.95
C ALA A 78 16.17 -0.09 -6.98
N TYR A 79 15.33 -0.55 -6.07
CA TYR A 79 13.95 -0.12 -5.91
C TYR A 79 13.85 1.38 -5.55
N LEU A 80 14.62 1.83 -4.53
CA LEU A 80 14.66 3.25 -4.16
C LEU A 80 15.16 4.15 -5.30
N ALA A 81 16.10 3.67 -6.11
CA ALA A 81 16.52 4.39 -7.32
C ALA A 81 15.38 4.45 -8.36
N SER A 82 14.64 3.35 -8.56
CA SER A 82 13.52 3.30 -9.51
C SER A 82 12.38 4.24 -9.11
N ILE A 83 12.10 4.42 -7.82
CA ILE A 83 11.11 5.40 -7.35
C ILE A 83 11.44 6.81 -7.87
N ARG A 84 12.71 7.21 -7.81
CA ARG A 84 13.14 8.54 -8.24
C ARG A 84 12.92 8.79 -9.74
N ASP A 85 13.06 7.75 -10.54
CA ASP A 85 13.06 7.85 -12.00
C ASP A 85 11.66 7.61 -12.60
N HIS A 86 10.81 6.81 -11.94
CA HIS A 86 9.61 6.23 -12.56
C HIS A 86 8.37 6.21 -11.66
N LEU A 87 8.30 7.07 -10.63
CA LEU A 87 7.14 7.11 -9.74
C LEU A 87 5.85 7.42 -10.50
N ILE A 88 4.85 6.56 -10.35
CA ILE A 88 3.50 6.74 -10.85
C ILE A 88 2.53 6.89 -9.67
N ILE A 89 1.89 8.03 -9.56
CA ILE A 89 0.77 8.28 -8.64
C ILE A 89 -0.53 8.04 -9.41
N PHE A 90 -1.44 7.27 -8.85
CA PHE A 90 -2.71 6.97 -9.52
C PHE A 90 -3.53 8.24 -9.79
N PRO A 91 -4.31 8.26 -10.89
CA PRO A 91 -5.12 9.43 -11.26
C PRO A 91 -6.13 9.81 -10.16
N GLY A 92 -6.16 11.10 -9.80
CA GLY A 92 -7.09 11.65 -8.81
C GLY A 92 -6.64 11.51 -7.35
N VAL A 93 -5.51 10.84 -7.08
CA VAL A 93 -5.00 10.65 -5.71
C VAL A 93 -4.63 11.98 -5.07
N ARG A 94 -3.91 12.84 -5.79
CA ARG A 94 -3.48 14.14 -5.24
C ARG A 94 -4.67 14.96 -4.77
N GLU A 95 -5.61 15.18 -5.66
CA GLU A 95 -6.80 16.00 -5.40
C GLU A 95 -7.64 15.41 -4.26
N PHE A 96 -7.81 14.09 -4.25
CA PHE A 96 -8.57 13.41 -3.22
C PHE A 96 -7.87 13.46 -1.86
N VAL A 97 -6.55 13.26 -1.80
CA VAL A 97 -5.76 13.35 -0.55
C VAL A 97 -5.81 14.77 0.01
N GLU A 98 -5.67 15.79 -0.83
CA GLU A 98 -5.75 17.19 -0.42
C GLU A 98 -7.15 17.55 0.12
N GLU A 99 -8.22 17.14 -0.58
CA GLU A 99 -9.61 17.31 -0.11
C GLU A 99 -9.85 16.58 1.22
N ALA A 100 -9.38 15.32 1.31
CA ALA A 100 -9.51 14.50 2.51
C ALA A 100 -8.78 15.11 3.71
N ALA A 101 -7.53 15.56 3.52
CA ALA A 101 -6.72 16.17 4.57
C ALA A 101 -7.28 17.50 5.08
N ALA A 102 -7.94 18.26 4.21
CA ALA A 102 -8.61 19.51 4.59
C ALA A 102 -9.85 19.28 5.49
N ALA A 103 -10.51 18.12 5.33
CA ALA A 103 -11.76 17.81 6.03
C ALA A 103 -11.59 16.85 7.22
N TYR A 104 -10.58 15.98 7.18
CA TYR A 104 -10.39 14.88 8.12
C TYR A 104 -8.92 14.67 8.48
N PRO A 105 -8.60 14.16 9.69
CA PRO A 105 -7.30 13.57 9.95
C PRO A 105 -7.12 12.32 9.07
N ILE A 106 -6.00 12.26 8.34
CA ILE A 106 -5.70 11.14 7.48
C ILE A 106 -4.40 10.45 7.87
N ALA A 107 -4.34 9.12 7.65
CA ALA A 107 -3.19 8.29 7.94
C ALA A 107 -2.95 7.27 6.82
N ILE A 108 -1.78 6.65 6.85
CA ILE A 108 -1.42 5.48 6.03
C ILE A 108 -1.31 4.25 6.91
N ALA A 109 -1.71 3.07 6.36
CA ALA A 109 -1.44 1.75 6.91
C ALA A 109 -1.03 0.81 5.77
N SER A 110 0.29 0.60 5.60
CA SER A 110 0.90 -0.12 4.48
C SER A 110 1.77 -1.28 4.93
N GLY A 111 1.92 -2.27 4.04
CA GLY A 111 2.94 -3.32 4.11
C GLY A 111 4.31 -2.91 3.57
N ALA A 112 4.46 -1.71 3.01
CA ALA A 112 5.73 -1.17 2.56
C ALA A 112 6.62 -0.70 3.73
N LEU A 113 7.92 -0.58 3.49
CA LEU A 113 8.86 -0.04 4.46
C LEU A 113 8.71 1.49 4.58
N ARG A 114 8.93 2.00 5.77
CA ARG A 114 8.80 3.45 6.05
C ARG A 114 9.62 4.33 5.11
N PRO A 115 10.91 4.04 4.81
CA PRO A 115 11.69 4.86 3.88
C PRO A 115 11.10 4.92 2.46
N GLU A 116 10.44 3.86 2.01
CA GLU A 116 9.79 3.79 0.70
C GLU A 116 8.56 4.70 0.66
N ILE A 117 7.68 4.58 1.66
CA ILE A 117 6.49 5.41 1.81
C ILE A 117 6.86 6.89 1.89
N GLU A 118 7.82 7.24 2.75
CA GLU A 118 8.27 8.62 2.94
C GLU A 118 8.82 9.20 1.63
N LEU A 119 9.71 8.47 0.93
CA LEU A 119 10.29 8.93 -0.34
C LEU A 119 9.23 9.18 -1.40
N ILE A 120 8.27 8.26 -1.57
CA ILE A 120 7.19 8.39 -2.55
C ILE A 120 6.30 9.59 -2.21
N LEU A 121 5.91 9.74 -0.94
CA LEU A 121 5.07 10.86 -0.51
C LEU A 121 5.77 12.21 -0.65
N GLU A 122 7.07 12.28 -0.34
CA GLU A 122 7.87 13.50 -0.51
C GLU A 122 7.95 13.89 -1.99
N GLN A 123 8.26 12.94 -2.86
CA GLN A 123 8.35 13.16 -4.30
C GLN A 123 6.99 13.52 -4.91
N ALA A 124 5.91 12.93 -4.39
CA ALA A 124 4.55 13.31 -4.76
C ALA A 124 4.09 14.64 -4.16
N GLY A 125 4.82 15.23 -3.20
CA GLY A 125 4.41 16.45 -2.48
C GLY A 125 3.20 16.24 -1.55
N LEU A 126 2.95 14.99 -1.12
CA LEU A 126 1.79 14.62 -0.31
C LEU A 126 2.12 14.32 1.16
N ARG A 127 3.42 14.27 1.52
CA ARG A 127 3.85 13.84 2.86
C ARG A 127 3.17 14.61 4.00
N GLN A 128 3.01 15.91 3.85
CA GLN A 128 2.47 16.79 4.89
C GLN A 128 0.95 16.62 5.10
N SER A 129 0.25 15.99 4.18
CA SER A 129 -1.17 15.69 4.29
C SER A 129 -1.45 14.61 5.34
N PHE A 130 -0.52 13.67 5.53
CA PHE A 130 -0.70 12.52 6.42
C PHE A 130 -0.18 12.80 7.83
N ARG A 131 -1.07 12.71 8.81
CA ARG A 131 -0.75 12.91 10.25
C ARG A 131 -0.03 11.73 10.86
N HIS A 132 -0.23 10.53 10.34
CA HIS A 132 0.41 9.31 10.82
C HIS A 132 0.67 8.34 9.67
N ILE A 133 1.77 7.60 9.77
CA ILE A 133 2.13 6.50 8.86
C ILE A 133 2.36 5.27 9.73
N THR A 134 1.70 4.16 9.38
CA THR A 134 1.99 2.82 9.85
C THR A 134 2.61 2.05 8.69
N SER A 135 3.84 1.60 8.86
CA SER A 135 4.63 0.82 7.90
C SER A 135 4.70 -0.65 8.35
N ALA A 136 5.32 -1.51 7.52
CA ALA A 136 5.57 -2.91 7.87
C ALA A 136 6.34 -3.09 9.18
N GLU A 137 7.21 -2.13 9.52
CA GLU A 137 8.09 -2.16 10.70
C GLU A 137 7.35 -1.86 12.02
N ASP A 138 6.14 -1.30 11.94
CA ASP A 138 5.36 -0.88 13.12
C ASP A 138 4.42 -1.98 13.64
N VAL A 139 4.28 -3.09 12.91
CA VAL A 139 3.33 -4.17 13.21
C VAL A 139 4.01 -5.54 13.21
N THR A 140 3.41 -6.48 13.92
CA THR A 140 3.91 -7.86 13.97
C THR A 140 3.17 -8.78 13.00
N ARG A 141 1.93 -8.42 12.64
CA ARG A 141 1.08 -9.20 11.73
C ARG A 141 0.56 -8.28 10.62
N SER A 142 0.93 -8.61 9.40
CA SER A 142 0.44 -7.95 8.19
C SER A 142 -1.03 -8.28 7.90
N LYS A 143 -1.65 -7.56 6.97
CA LYS A 143 -2.96 -7.86 6.40
C LYS A 143 -3.01 -9.33 5.95
N PRO A 144 -4.09 -10.09 6.24
CA PRO A 144 -5.41 -9.65 6.66
C PRO A 144 -5.61 -9.43 8.17
N SER A 145 -4.55 -9.37 9.00
CA SER A 145 -4.69 -8.96 10.41
C SER A 145 -5.17 -7.50 10.47
N PRO A 146 -6.09 -7.15 11.41
CA PRO A 146 -6.53 -5.77 11.62
C PRO A 146 -5.43 -4.86 12.20
N GLU A 147 -4.31 -5.42 12.64
CA GLU A 147 -3.26 -4.72 13.38
C GLU A 147 -2.76 -3.44 12.70
N PRO A 148 -2.48 -3.39 11.36
CA PRO A 148 -2.02 -2.18 10.70
C PRO A 148 -3.02 -1.02 10.81
N PHE A 149 -4.30 -1.29 10.59
CA PHE A 149 -5.34 -0.26 10.65
C PHE A 149 -5.63 0.20 12.09
N LEU A 150 -5.62 -0.71 13.05
CA LEU A 150 -5.74 -0.36 14.48
C LEU A 150 -4.54 0.45 14.97
N HIS A 151 -3.34 0.13 14.49
CA HIS A 151 -2.13 0.91 14.80
C HIS A 151 -2.22 2.33 14.20
N ALA A 152 -2.69 2.47 12.96
CA ALA A 152 -2.91 3.77 12.33
C ALA A 152 -3.96 4.61 13.10
N LEU A 153 -5.07 4.00 13.51
CA LEU A 153 -6.08 4.64 14.35
C LEU A 153 -5.50 5.11 15.69
N ALA A 154 -4.73 4.27 16.36
CA ALA A 154 -4.04 4.65 17.61
C ALA A 154 -3.06 5.81 17.37
N GLY A 155 -2.37 5.82 16.22
CA GLY A 155 -1.49 6.91 15.78
C GLY A 155 -2.22 8.23 15.62
N LEU A 156 -3.40 8.22 14.99
CA LEU A 156 -4.25 9.40 14.86
C LEU A 156 -4.74 9.88 16.24
N ASN A 157 -5.18 8.97 17.12
CA ASN A 157 -5.67 9.34 18.44
C ASN A 157 -4.59 9.97 19.35
N ARG A 158 -3.31 9.64 19.14
CA ARG A 158 -2.20 10.34 19.83
C ARG A 158 -2.05 11.81 19.46
N GLN A 159 -2.69 12.27 18.38
CA GLN A 159 -2.72 13.67 17.94
C GLN A 159 -3.78 14.53 18.69
N GLN A 160 -4.27 14.05 19.84
CA GLN A 160 -5.25 14.74 20.69
C GLN A 160 -6.57 15.08 19.98
N ILE A 161 -7.06 14.18 19.13
CA ILE A 161 -8.38 14.31 18.51
C ILE A 161 -9.45 14.06 19.57
N TYR A 162 -10.36 14.99 19.74
CA TYR A 162 -11.42 14.89 20.74
C TYR A 162 -12.82 15.03 20.12
N PRO A 163 -13.80 14.17 20.51
CA PRO A 163 -13.60 12.91 21.23
C PRO A 163 -12.74 11.94 20.42
N ALA A 164 -12.07 10.98 21.08
CA ALA A 164 -11.22 9.98 20.42
C ALA A 164 -11.99 9.27 19.29
N LEU A 165 -11.26 8.91 18.25
CA LEU A 165 -11.80 8.16 17.11
C LEU A 165 -12.03 6.71 17.50
N ALA A 166 -13.20 6.17 17.17
CA ALA A 166 -13.50 4.74 17.22
C ALA A 166 -13.30 4.12 15.82
N PRO A 167 -13.14 2.78 15.71
CA PRO A 167 -12.98 2.14 14.41
C PRO A 167 -14.09 2.48 13.40
N ASN A 168 -15.35 2.49 13.83
CA ASN A 168 -16.49 2.82 12.97
C ASN A 168 -16.56 4.31 12.55
N ASP A 169 -15.70 5.17 13.08
CA ASP A 169 -15.52 6.54 12.60
C ASP A 169 -14.63 6.61 11.36
N CYS A 170 -13.89 5.52 11.06
CA CYS A 170 -12.86 5.50 10.05
C CYS A 170 -13.35 4.93 8.71
N LEU A 171 -12.97 5.59 7.61
CA LEU A 171 -12.98 5.04 6.28
C LEU A 171 -11.60 4.48 5.97
N VAL A 172 -11.52 3.25 5.51
CA VAL A 172 -10.31 2.70 4.89
C VAL A 172 -10.44 2.77 3.37
N ILE A 173 -9.36 3.14 2.69
CA ILE A 173 -9.25 3.07 1.22
C ILE A 173 -8.24 1.99 0.89
N GLU A 174 -8.65 1.01 0.09
CA GLU A 174 -7.94 -0.23 -0.19
C GLU A 174 -8.12 -0.66 -1.65
N ASP A 175 -7.25 -1.57 -2.13
CA ASP A 175 -7.34 -2.16 -3.47
C ASP A 175 -7.28 -3.68 -3.48
N SER A 176 -7.12 -4.32 -2.31
CA SER A 176 -6.89 -5.75 -2.16
C SER A 176 -7.87 -6.44 -1.20
N LEU A 177 -8.16 -7.73 -1.46
CA LEU A 177 -9.03 -8.52 -0.58
C LEU A 177 -8.43 -8.73 0.83
N PRO A 178 -7.13 -9.01 1.01
CA PRO A 178 -6.54 -9.09 2.34
C PRO A 178 -6.67 -7.78 3.13
N GLY A 179 -6.50 -6.64 2.48
CA GLY A 179 -6.65 -5.33 3.12
C GLY A 179 -8.09 -5.01 3.48
N ILE A 180 -9.06 -5.31 2.60
CA ILE A 180 -10.48 -5.18 2.91
C ILE A 180 -10.84 -6.00 4.15
N ARG A 181 -10.41 -7.26 4.22
CA ARG A 181 -10.65 -8.14 5.37
C ARG A 181 -10.01 -7.61 6.65
N ALA A 182 -8.80 -7.05 6.57
CA ALA A 182 -8.13 -6.42 7.69
C ALA A 182 -8.92 -5.21 8.23
N ALA A 183 -9.39 -4.35 7.35
CA ALA A 183 -10.19 -3.17 7.72
C ALA A 183 -11.55 -3.57 8.33
N LYS A 184 -12.24 -4.56 7.73
CA LYS A 184 -13.50 -5.10 8.26
C LYS A 184 -13.29 -5.76 9.64
N ALA A 185 -12.20 -6.52 9.82
CA ALA A 185 -11.84 -7.10 11.11
C ALA A 185 -11.48 -6.04 12.17
N ALA A 186 -10.99 -4.87 11.73
CA ALA A 186 -10.79 -3.71 12.60
C ALA A 186 -12.10 -2.97 12.95
N GLY A 187 -13.24 -3.31 12.34
CA GLY A 187 -14.53 -2.63 12.54
C GLY A 187 -14.66 -1.30 11.79
N MET A 188 -13.93 -1.15 10.68
CA MET A 188 -13.91 0.05 9.84
C MET A 188 -14.73 -0.14 8.56
N ASN A 189 -15.25 0.97 7.99
CA ASN A 189 -15.86 0.95 6.65
C ASN A 189 -14.78 1.01 5.58
N VAL A 190 -15.04 0.37 4.41
CA VAL A 190 -14.05 0.22 3.35
C VAL A 190 -14.59 0.72 2.02
N LEU A 191 -13.85 1.64 1.39
CA LEU A 191 -13.93 1.95 -0.03
C LEU A 191 -12.81 1.20 -0.75
N ALA A 192 -13.14 0.31 -1.66
CA ALA A 192 -12.16 -0.32 -2.54
C ALA A 192 -12.00 0.45 -3.86
N VAL A 193 -10.77 0.52 -4.38
CA VAL A 193 -10.46 1.04 -5.72
C VAL A 193 -9.96 -0.10 -6.60
N THR A 194 -10.41 -0.13 -7.89
CA THR A 194 -10.08 -1.23 -8.81
C THR A 194 -8.81 -0.91 -9.63
N ASN A 195 -7.78 -0.39 -8.97
CA ASN A 195 -6.51 -0.07 -9.63
C ASN A 195 -5.73 -1.34 -10.01
N THR A 196 -5.74 -2.35 -9.13
CA THR A 196 -4.93 -3.58 -9.23
C THR A 196 -5.77 -4.84 -9.31
N HIS A 197 -7.01 -4.82 -8.80
CA HIS A 197 -7.91 -5.97 -8.75
C HIS A 197 -9.27 -5.66 -9.40
N THR A 198 -10.00 -6.71 -9.78
CA THR A 198 -11.33 -6.57 -10.38
C THR A 198 -12.40 -6.27 -9.32
N VAL A 199 -13.56 -5.77 -9.76
CA VAL A 199 -14.73 -5.58 -8.88
C VAL A 199 -15.13 -6.87 -8.18
N GLN A 200 -15.01 -8.01 -8.89
CA GLN A 200 -15.34 -9.33 -8.34
C GLN A 200 -14.43 -9.72 -7.18
N ASP A 201 -13.14 -9.38 -7.27
CA ASP A 201 -12.18 -9.68 -6.21
C ASP A 201 -12.40 -8.83 -4.96
N LEU A 202 -12.98 -7.62 -5.12
CA LEU A 202 -13.15 -6.62 -4.07
C LEU A 202 -14.57 -6.59 -3.46
N HIS A 203 -15.39 -7.60 -3.73
CA HIS A 203 -16.83 -7.64 -3.39
C HIS A 203 -17.16 -7.53 -1.89
N GLU A 204 -16.20 -7.76 -0.99
CA GLU A 204 -16.38 -7.63 0.47
C GLU A 204 -16.32 -6.16 0.96
N ALA A 205 -15.95 -5.19 0.09
CA ALA A 205 -15.92 -3.78 0.45
C ALA A 205 -17.33 -3.17 0.57
N ASP A 206 -17.47 -2.14 1.40
CA ASP A 206 -18.76 -1.42 1.58
C ASP A 206 -19.09 -0.52 0.38
N ALA A 207 -18.08 -0.09 -0.34
CA ALA A 207 -18.18 0.64 -1.60
C ALA A 207 -17.01 0.28 -2.52
N ILE A 208 -17.23 0.31 -3.83
CA ILE A 208 -16.20 0.07 -4.84
C ILE A 208 -16.23 1.22 -5.85
N SER A 209 -15.06 1.67 -6.26
CA SER A 209 -14.87 2.72 -7.26
C SER A 209 -13.76 2.35 -8.24
N PRO A 210 -13.82 2.77 -9.51
CA PRO A 210 -12.72 2.54 -10.44
C PRO A 210 -11.43 3.27 -10.06
N ASN A 211 -11.52 4.42 -9.40
CA ASN A 211 -10.39 5.21 -8.92
C ASN A 211 -10.88 6.31 -7.98
N LEU A 212 -9.96 7.10 -7.38
CA LEU A 212 -10.30 8.18 -6.47
C LEU A 212 -10.81 9.45 -7.18
N ARG A 213 -10.57 9.61 -8.47
CA ARG A 213 -10.96 10.80 -9.25
C ARG A 213 -12.47 11.03 -9.30
N VAL A 214 -13.25 9.94 -9.29
CA VAL A 214 -14.71 10.00 -9.41
C VAL A 214 -15.44 10.03 -8.06
N ILE A 215 -14.71 9.95 -6.95
CA ILE A 215 -15.28 9.93 -5.61
C ILE A 215 -15.64 11.34 -5.15
N ARG A 216 -16.78 11.45 -4.46
CA ARG A 216 -17.19 12.62 -3.69
C ARG A 216 -17.31 12.22 -2.22
N LEU A 217 -16.46 12.78 -1.36
CA LEU A 217 -16.41 12.44 0.07
C LEU A 217 -17.75 12.65 0.78
N THR A 218 -18.52 13.67 0.39
CA THR A 218 -19.84 13.97 0.95
C THR A 218 -20.86 12.88 0.63
N GLU A 219 -20.87 12.37 -0.60
CA GLU A 219 -21.77 11.30 -1.04
C GLU A 219 -21.41 9.98 -0.35
N LEU A 220 -20.10 9.67 -0.30
CA LEU A 220 -19.59 8.47 0.36
C LEU A 220 -19.93 8.48 1.86
N ARG A 221 -19.78 9.63 2.53
CA ARG A 221 -20.16 9.79 3.93
C ARG A 221 -21.66 9.53 4.13
N THR A 222 -22.53 10.11 3.32
CA THR A 222 -23.98 9.90 3.42
C THR A 222 -24.35 8.43 3.22
N ARG A 223 -23.69 7.74 2.31
CA ARG A 223 -23.95 6.34 1.99
C ARG A 223 -23.51 5.39 3.12
N LEU A 224 -22.32 5.59 3.68
CA LEU A 224 -21.72 4.65 4.64
C LEU A 224 -21.99 5.00 6.11
N TRP A 225 -22.42 6.23 6.38
CA TRP A 225 -22.84 6.72 7.71
C TRP A 225 -24.20 7.41 7.60
N PRO A 226 -25.29 6.65 7.31
CA PRO A 226 -26.63 7.22 7.30
C PRO A 226 -26.97 7.78 8.69
N SER A 227 -27.65 8.93 8.74
CA SER A 227 -28.07 9.65 9.96
C SER A 227 -29.07 8.81 10.76
#